data_04dc2a1053a66133542e42c1663c0298
#
_entry.id   04dc2a1053a66133542e42c1663c0298
#
_cell.length_a   1.000
_cell.length_b   1.000
_cell.length_c   1.000
_cell.angle_alpha   90.00
_cell.angle_beta   90.00
_cell.angle_gamma   90.00
#
_symmetry.space_group_name_H-M   'P 1'
#
loop_
_entity.id
_entity.type
_entity.pdbx_description
1 polymer ?
#
loop_
_entity_poly.entity_id
_entity_poly.type
_entity_poly.pdbx_seq_one_letter_code
_entity_poly.pdbx_strand_id
1 'polypeptide(L)'
;MNGVTGRMGYRQHLVRSILAIRDDGGLLLPDGSRVQLEPLLVGRNAAKLEEIATRHGVEHWTTDLDAALADPRWDVFADFAVTSARADALRKAIAAGKAIYTEKPTAETSAEALELAQLAAEAGVPNGVVHDKLYLPGLRKLRRLVDSGFFGRILSVRGEFGYWVFEGDWQSAQRPSWNYRKQDGGGIVVDMFPHWNYVLEQLFGRVESVYARTATHIEHRTDEQGTEYPATADDAAYGVFDLAGGITAQINSSWAVRVDRDELVEFQVDGTDGSAVVGLFGCRIQPRTATPKPVWNPDLKDERDYRGQWLEVPDNEVFGNGFRAQWEDFLQDLVAGRPHPYDLLSGARGVALAEAGLRSDAEGRRVDLPELQLPTQPTPRLQADSGSDSDSAASADNADSASAASDSASASPDVPEVVQHTETVGARA
;
A
#
# COMPACT_ATOMS: atom_id res chain seq x y z
N MET A 1 15.26 -4.76 -11.74
CA MET A 1 13.78 -4.90 -11.78
C MET A 1 13.44 -6.27 -12.36
N ASN A 2 13.08 -7.23 -11.49
CA ASN A 2 12.74 -8.61 -11.87
C ASN A 2 11.24 -8.73 -12.21
N GLY A 3 10.88 -9.53 -13.21
CA GLY A 3 9.48 -9.74 -13.60
C GLY A 3 8.86 -8.63 -14.45
N VAL A 4 9.66 -7.73 -15.03
CA VAL A 4 9.19 -6.60 -15.86
C VAL A 4 8.48 -7.01 -17.15
N THR A 5 8.54 -8.29 -17.55
CA THR A 5 7.81 -8.81 -18.71
C THR A 5 6.34 -9.12 -18.39
N GLY A 6 5.95 -9.15 -17.11
CA GLY A 6 4.58 -9.27 -16.63
C GLY A 6 3.82 -7.94 -16.66
N ARG A 7 2.47 -8.00 -16.65
CA ARG A 7 1.61 -6.81 -16.78
C ARG A 7 1.87 -5.76 -15.70
N MET A 8 1.98 -6.17 -14.42
CA MET A 8 2.22 -5.25 -13.30
C MET A 8 3.63 -4.67 -13.37
N GLY A 9 4.65 -5.52 -13.47
CA GLY A 9 6.04 -5.10 -13.60
C GLY A 9 6.28 -4.15 -14.75
N TYR A 10 5.71 -4.44 -15.92
CA TYR A 10 5.84 -3.58 -17.10
C TYR A 10 5.07 -2.26 -16.97
N ARG A 11 3.74 -2.35 -16.75
CA ARG A 11 2.89 -1.15 -16.86
C ARG A 11 2.98 -0.25 -15.64
N GLN A 12 2.92 -0.82 -14.44
CA GLN A 12 2.85 -0.01 -13.22
C GLN A 12 4.24 0.38 -12.73
N HIS A 13 5.14 -0.61 -12.58
CA HIS A 13 6.44 -0.34 -11.96
C HIS A 13 7.48 0.22 -12.93
N LEU A 14 7.59 -0.33 -14.15
CA LEU A 14 8.55 0.19 -15.12
C LEU A 14 8.03 1.50 -15.76
N VAL A 15 6.95 1.42 -16.54
CA VAL A 15 6.54 2.54 -17.41
C VAL A 15 5.95 3.70 -16.62
N ARG A 16 4.98 3.43 -15.72
CA ARG A 16 4.26 4.49 -15.00
C ARG A 16 4.96 4.98 -13.74
N SER A 17 6.04 4.32 -13.32
CA SER A 17 6.82 4.71 -12.15
C SER A 17 8.25 5.05 -12.53
N ILE A 18 9.15 4.09 -12.67
CA ILE A 18 10.59 4.34 -12.82
C ILE A 18 10.91 5.16 -14.07
N LEU A 19 10.34 4.80 -15.22
CA LEU A 19 10.57 5.58 -16.45
C LEU A 19 9.91 6.96 -16.39
N ALA A 20 8.71 7.07 -15.81
CA ALA A 20 8.06 8.36 -15.63
C ALA A 20 8.85 9.28 -14.70
N ILE A 21 9.41 8.77 -13.60
CA ILE A 21 10.31 9.55 -12.71
C ILE A 21 11.57 9.96 -13.47
N ARG A 22 12.19 9.06 -14.23
CA ARG A 22 13.36 9.36 -15.06
C ARG A 22 13.07 10.47 -16.08
N ASP A 23 11.95 10.35 -16.79
CA ASP A 23 11.57 11.29 -17.87
C ASP A 23 11.20 12.68 -17.32
N ASP A 24 10.75 12.77 -16.06
CA ASP A 24 10.55 14.02 -15.33
C ASP A 24 11.85 14.62 -14.75
N GLY A 25 13.01 14.06 -15.11
CA GLY A 25 14.33 14.52 -14.71
C GLY A 25 14.86 13.91 -13.41
N GLY A 26 14.30 12.76 -12.97
CA GLY A 26 14.74 12.01 -11.80
C GLY A 26 13.88 12.24 -10.55
N LEU A 27 14.15 11.45 -9.51
CA LEU A 27 13.50 11.53 -8.21
C LEU A 27 13.80 12.89 -7.56
N LEU A 28 12.77 13.66 -7.27
CA LEU A 28 12.91 14.92 -6.54
C LEU A 28 13.07 14.66 -5.04
N LEU A 29 14.14 15.17 -4.44
CA LEU A 29 14.36 15.10 -3.00
C LEU A 29 13.82 16.35 -2.28
N PRO A 30 13.59 16.28 -0.95
CA PRO A 30 13.05 17.41 -0.18
C PRO A 30 13.92 18.68 -0.20
N ASP A 31 15.22 18.55 -0.45
CA ASP A 31 16.15 19.67 -0.58
C ASP A 31 16.16 20.31 -1.99
N GLY A 32 15.32 19.81 -2.90
CA GLY A 32 15.21 20.26 -4.28
C GLY A 32 16.21 19.62 -5.24
N SER A 33 17.14 18.80 -4.77
CA SER A 33 18.04 18.01 -5.62
C SER A 33 17.31 16.86 -6.30
N ARG A 34 17.95 16.26 -7.33
CA ARG A 34 17.36 15.14 -8.07
C ARG A 34 18.34 13.98 -8.18
N VAL A 35 17.80 12.77 -7.99
CA VAL A 35 18.52 11.51 -8.18
C VAL A 35 18.03 10.84 -9.46
N GLN A 36 18.96 10.53 -10.38
CA GLN A 36 18.64 9.83 -11.61
C GLN A 36 18.42 8.35 -11.34
N LEU A 37 17.39 7.79 -11.96
CA LEU A 37 17.05 6.37 -11.85
C LEU A 37 17.46 5.63 -13.11
N GLU A 38 18.26 4.59 -12.95
CA GLU A 38 18.67 3.72 -14.04
C GLU A 38 18.17 2.29 -13.81
N PRO A 39 17.22 1.80 -14.63
CA PRO A 39 16.71 0.45 -14.48
C PRO A 39 17.56 -0.58 -15.22
N LEU A 40 17.87 -1.72 -14.56
CA LEU A 40 18.27 -2.96 -15.18
C LEU A 40 17.04 -3.88 -15.29
N LEU A 41 16.67 -4.28 -16.50
CA LEU A 41 15.54 -5.19 -16.72
C LEU A 41 15.98 -6.64 -16.54
N VAL A 42 15.29 -7.38 -15.68
CA VAL A 42 15.59 -8.80 -15.43
C VAL A 42 14.36 -9.66 -15.70
N GLY A 43 14.55 -10.78 -16.37
CA GLY A 43 13.48 -11.73 -16.68
C GLY A 43 13.96 -12.93 -17.47
N ARG A 44 13.10 -13.92 -17.70
CA ARG A 44 13.45 -15.19 -18.35
C ARG A 44 13.44 -15.15 -19.88
N ASN A 45 12.78 -14.18 -20.51
CA ASN A 45 12.60 -14.09 -21.95
C ASN A 45 13.46 -12.97 -22.52
N ALA A 46 14.63 -13.32 -23.09
CA ALA A 46 15.59 -12.37 -23.64
C ALA A 46 14.99 -11.48 -24.73
N ALA A 47 14.25 -12.06 -25.69
CA ALA A 47 13.68 -11.31 -26.81
C ALA A 47 12.67 -10.25 -26.33
N LYS A 48 11.86 -10.59 -25.32
CA LYS A 48 10.90 -9.65 -24.73
C LYS A 48 11.59 -8.56 -23.89
N LEU A 49 12.68 -8.88 -23.20
CA LEU A 49 13.49 -7.89 -22.49
C LEU A 49 14.13 -6.90 -23.45
N GLU A 50 14.73 -7.39 -24.53
CA GLU A 50 15.35 -6.58 -25.59
C GLU A 50 14.31 -5.66 -26.26
N GLU A 51 13.12 -6.19 -26.58
CA GLU A 51 12.00 -5.41 -27.12
C GLU A 51 11.61 -4.26 -26.18
N ILE A 52 11.43 -4.55 -24.88
CA ILE A 52 11.08 -3.54 -23.88
C ILE A 52 12.20 -2.52 -23.73
N ALA A 53 13.44 -2.97 -23.62
CA ALA A 53 14.62 -2.13 -23.48
C ALA A 53 14.75 -1.14 -24.65
N THR A 54 14.67 -1.66 -25.88
CA THR A 54 14.73 -0.84 -27.11
C THR A 54 13.57 0.16 -27.17
N ARG A 55 12.34 -0.28 -26.89
CA ARG A 55 11.13 0.56 -26.94
C ARG A 55 11.22 1.77 -26.01
N HIS A 56 11.84 1.60 -24.84
CA HIS A 56 11.86 2.61 -23.79
C HIS A 56 13.23 3.25 -23.55
N GLY A 57 14.20 2.96 -24.40
CA GLY A 57 15.55 3.50 -24.25
C GLY A 57 16.20 3.09 -22.93
N VAL A 58 15.99 1.84 -22.49
CA VAL A 58 16.66 1.26 -21.32
C VAL A 58 17.91 0.55 -21.82
N GLU A 59 19.06 0.95 -21.29
CA GLU A 59 20.35 0.47 -21.78
C GLU A 59 20.65 -0.97 -21.32
N HIS A 60 20.18 -1.35 -20.12
CA HIS A 60 20.60 -2.58 -19.45
C HIS A 60 19.48 -3.59 -19.28
N TRP A 61 19.73 -4.82 -19.75
CA TRP A 61 18.85 -5.95 -19.47
C TRP A 61 19.65 -7.27 -19.39
N THR A 62 19.12 -8.26 -18.67
CA THR A 62 19.75 -9.58 -18.53
C THR A 62 18.73 -10.66 -18.20
N THR A 63 19.06 -11.92 -18.55
CA THR A 63 18.33 -13.10 -18.07
C THR A 63 19.00 -13.77 -16.86
N ASP A 64 20.15 -13.27 -16.45
CA ASP A 64 20.93 -13.77 -15.32
C ASP A 64 20.68 -12.91 -14.07
N LEU A 65 19.83 -13.41 -13.18
CA LEU A 65 19.52 -12.74 -11.91
C LEU A 65 20.74 -12.71 -10.97
N ASP A 66 21.50 -13.80 -10.92
CA ASP A 66 22.62 -13.90 -9.96
C ASP A 66 23.74 -12.92 -10.35
N ALA A 67 24.04 -12.79 -11.65
CA ALA A 67 24.96 -11.77 -12.14
C ALA A 67 24.46 -10.34 -11.86
N ALA A 68 23.16 -10.09 -12.03
CA ALA A 68 22.55 -8.79 -11.72
C ALA A 68 22.67 -8.43 -10.24
N LEU A 69 22.44 -9.39 -9.35
CA LEU A 69 22.57 -9.19 -7.90
C LEU A 69 24.02 -9.00 -7.43
N ALA A 70 24.98 -9.65 -8.09
CA ALA A 70 26.39 -9.53 -7.77
C ALA A 70 27.02 -8.20 -8.24
N ASP A 71 26.39 -7.48 -9.16
CA ASP A 71 26.91 -6.23 -9.71
C ASP A 71 26.69 -5.06 -8.74
N PRO A 72 27.75 -4.41 -8.24
CA PRO A 72 27.64 -3.33 -7.26
C PRO A 72 27.03 -2.03 -7.80
N ARG A 73 26.86 -1.92 -9.11
CA ARG A 73 26.21 -0.73 -9.71
C ARG A 73 24.73 -0.62 -9.39
N TRP A 74 24.10 -1.73 -9.02
CA TRP A 74 22.67 -1.79 -8.77
C TRP A 74 22.40 -1.79 -7.27
N ASP A 75 21.69 -0.78 -6.78
CA ASP A 75 21.44 -0.59 -5.35
C ASP A 75 20.16 -1.30 -4.89
N VAL A 76 19.13 -1.35 -5.75
CA VAL A 76 17.80 -1.83 -5.40
C VAL A 76 17.42 -3.05 -6.23
N PHE A 77 17.04 -4.11 -5.56
CA PHE A 77 16.33 -5.24 -6.17
C PHE A 77 14.83 -5.04 -6.06
N ALA A 78 14.16 -4.90 -7.20
CA ALA A 78 12.71 -4.76 -7.25
C ALA A 78 12.08 -6.01 -7.87
N ASP A 79 11.13 -6.68 -7.16
CA ASP A 79 10.53 -7.94 -7.61
C ASP A 79 9.03 -7.81 -7.91
N PHE A 80 8.68 -8.18 -9.15
CA PHE A 80 7.31 -8.23 -9.69
C PHE A 80 7.00 -9.57 -10.36
N ALA A 81 7.79 -10.59 -10.04
CA ALA A 81 7.58 -11.94 -10.51
C ALA A 81 6.35 -12.60 -9.84
N VAL A 82 6.01 -13.80 -10.27
CA VAL A 82 4.96 -14.61 -9.62
C VAL A 82 5.36 -14.95 -8.18
N THR A 83 4.38 -15.07 -7.30
CA THR A 83 4.61 -15.28 -5.85
C THR A 83 5.47 -16.50 -5.55
N SER A 84 5.24 -17.61 -6.26
CA SER A 84 6.00 -18.86 -6.07
C SER A 84 7.51 -18.77 -6.36
N ALA A 85 7.96 -17.76 -7.11
CA ALA A 85 9.37 -17.54 -7.40
C ALA A 85 9.99 -16.40 -6.57
N ARG A 86 9.16 -15.71 -5.80
CA ARG A 86 9.54 -14.45 -5.12
C ARG A 86 10.49 -14.68 -3.95
N ALA A 87 10.15 -15.61 -3.07
CA ALA A 87 10.89 -15.82 -1.84
C ALA A 87 12.36 -16.16 -2.09
N ASP A 88 12.66 -17.04 -3.05
CA ASP A 88 14.04 -17.38 -3.41
C ASP A 88 14.80 -16.18 -4.00
N ALA A 89 14.15 -15.37 -4.83
CA ALA A 89 14.76 -14.17 -5.38
C ALA A 89 15.06 -13.12 -4.29
N LEU A 90 14.15 -12.95 -3.32
CA LEU A 90 14.34 -12.05 -2.18
C LEU A 90 15.47 -12.52 -1.27
N ARG A 91 15.56 -13.83 -0.94
CA ARG A 91 16.69 -14.37 -0.16
C ARG A 91 18.04 -14.07 -0.82
N LYS A 92 18.16 -14.27 -2.14
CA LYS A 92 19.37 -13.95 -2.89
C LYS A 92 19.70 -12.47 -2.85
N ALA A 93 18.70 -11.60 -3.01
CA ALA A 93 18.89 -10.15 -2.99
C ALA A 93 19.28 -9.65 -1.60
N ILE A 94 18.68 -10.17 -0.53
CA ILE A 94 19.06 -9.89 0.87
C ILE A 94 20.52 -10.32 1.12
N ALA A 95 20.88 -11.53 0.70
CA ALA A 95 22.26 -12.03 0.84
C ALA A 95 23.28 -11.20 0.06
N ALA A 96 22.88 -10.59 -1.05
CA ALA A 96 23.69 -9.67 -1.84
C ALA A 96 23.70 -8.22 -1.30
N GLY A 97 23.00 -7.94 -0.19
CA GLY A 97 22.93 -6.62 0.44
C GLY A 97 22.15 -5.57 -0.37
N LYS A 98 21.28 -5.99 -1.29
CA LYS A 98 20.48 -5.07 -2.10
C LYS A 98 19.26 -4.59 -1.33
N ALA A 99 18.97 -3.27 -1.36
CA ALA A 99 17.69 -2.78 -0.90
C ALA A 99 16.55 -3.46 -1.65
N ILE A 100 15.47 -3.79 -0.96
CA ILE A 100 14.35 -4.59 -1.50
C ILE A 100 13.14 -3.71 -1.74
N TYR A 101 12.51 -3.83 -2.92
CA TYR A 101 11.15 -3.34 -3.17
C TYR A 101 10.34 -4.42 -3.88
N THR A 102 9.26 -4.89 -3.28
CA THR A 102 8.56 -6.08 -3.80
C THR A 102 7.05 -5.93 -3.83
N GLU A 103 6.43 -6.62 -4.79
CA GLU A 103 4.98 -6.80 -4.84
C GLU A 103 4.48 -7.68 -3.69
N LYS A 104 3.23 -7.46 -3.34
CA LYS A 104 2.47 -8.35 -2.46
C LYS A 104 1.89 -9.55 -3.27
N PRO A 105 1.56 -10.68 -2.64
CA PRO A 105 2.02 -11.11 -1.32
C PRO A 105 3.52 -11.40 -1.34
N THR A 106 4.21 -11.20 -0.21
CA THR A 106 5.68 -11.29 -0.15
C THR A 106 6.21 -12.71 -0.23
N ALA A 107 5.38 -13.69 0.11
CA ALA A 107 5.64 -15.13 -0.03
C ALA A 107 4.31 -15.90 -0.15
N GLU A 108 4.38 -17.22 -0.34
CA GLU A 108 3.20 -18.08 -0.40
C GLU A 108 2.63 -18.39 0.99
N THR A 109 3.47 -18.35 2.04
CA THR A 109 3.07 -18.58 3.44
C THR A 109 3.52 -17.45 4.36
N SER A 110 2.79 -17.24 5.45
CA SER A 110 3.13 -16.24 6.46
C SER A 110 4.44 -16.57 7.19
N ALA A 111 4.75 -17.84 7.37
CA ALA A 111 6.01 -18.29 7.95
C ALA A 111 7.20 -17.90 7.07
N GLU A 112 7.11 -18.15 5.76
CA GLU A 112 8.14 -17.77 4.80
C GLU A 112 8.26 -16.23 4.66
N ALA A 113 7.14 -15.52 4.64
CA ALA A 113 7.14 -14.07 4.60
C ALA A 113 7.80 -13.45 5.85
N LEU A 114 7.56 -14.03 7.04
CA LEU A 114 8.20 -13.60 8.28
C LEU A 114 9.70 -13.92 8.28
N GLU A 115 10.11 -15.09 7.78
CA GLU A 115 11.53 -15.43 7.59
C GLU A 115 12.26 -14.37 6.74
N LEU A 116 11.66 -13.97 5.61
CA LEU A 116 12.24 -12.94 4.75
C LEU A 116 12.38 -11.59 5.47
N ALA A 117 11.40 -11.21 6.28
CA ALA A 117 11.47 -9.99 7.08
C ALA A 117 12.59 -10.07 8.14
N GLN A 118 12.76 -11.23 8.78
CA GLN A 118 13.83 -11.48 9.75
C GLN A 118 15.21 -11.42 9.08
N LEU A 119 15.39 -12.10 7.94
CA LEU A 119 16.63 -12.08 7.18
C LEU A 119 17.03 -10.66 6.76
N ALA A 120 16.06 -9.87 6.27
CA ALA A 120 16.32 -8.47 5.89
C ALA A 120 16.71 -7.60 7.10
N ALA A 121 16.05 -7.81 8.25
CA ALA A 121 16.37 -7.09 9.48
C ALA A 121 17.77 -7.48 10.02
N GLU A 122 18.11 -8.77 10.02
CA GLU A 122 19.43 -9.28 10.45
C GLU A 122 20.56 -8.76 9.55
N ALA A 123 20.31 -8.68 8.24
CA ALA A 123 21.27 -8.16 7.27
C ALA A 123 21.31 -6.61 7.23
N GLY A 124 20.41 -5.92 7.92
CA GLY A 124 20.29 -4.46 7.87
C GLY A 124 19.89 -3.92 6.49
N VAL A 125 19.18 -4.72 5.70
CA VAL A 125 18.78 -4.38 4.33
C VAL A 125 17.51 -3.52 4.34
N PRO A 126 17.55 -2.29 3.77
CA PRO A 126 16.35 -1.48 3.59
C PRO A 126 15.34 -2.22 2.71
N ASN A 127 14.06 -2.15 3.10
CA ASN A 127 13.06 -2.88 2.33
C ASN A 127 11.69 -2.19 2.35
N GLY A 128 10.91 -2.43 1.28
CA GLY A 128 9.56 -1.92 1.09
C GLY A 128 8.69 -2.90 0.32
N VAL A 129 7.41 -2.93 0.65
CA VAL A 129 6.37 -3.74 0.02
C VAL A 129 5.30 -2.85 -0.59
N VAL A 130 4.80 -3.23 -1.76
CA VAL A 130 3.77 -2.48 -2.48
C VAL A 130 2.46 -2.41 -1.69
N HIS A 131 2.09 -1.22 -1.25
CA HIS A 131 0.84 -0.87 -0.59
C HIS A 131 0.10 0.23 -1.38
N ASP A 132 -0.05 0.02 -2.68
CA ASP A 132 -0.50 0.98 -3.68
C ASP A 132 -1.81 1.69 -3.34
N LYS A 133 -2.74 1.01 -2.64
CA LYS A 133 -4.06 1.58 -2.32
C LYS A 133 -3.98 2.75 -1.34
N LEU A 134 -2.97 2.78 -0.46
CA LEU A 134 -2.77 3.91 0.47
C LEU A 134 -2.40 5.22 -0.26
N TYR A 135 -1.94 5.11 -1.49
CA TYR A 135 -1.56 6.25 -2.35
C TYR A 135 -2.66 6.69 -3.32
N LEU A 136 -3.82 6.03 -3.29
CA LEU A 136 -4.97 6.46 -4.09
C LEU A 136 -5.59 7.72 -3.49
N PRO A 137 -6.09 8.65 -4.33
CA PRO A 137 -6.59 9.96 -3.89
C PRO A 137 -7.61 9.88 -2.76
N GLY A 138 -8.61 9.00 -2.88
CA GLY A 138 -9.63 8.81 -1.84
C GLY A 138 -9.03 8.35 -0.51
N LEU A 139 -8.10 7.39 -0.54
CA LEU A 139 -7.45 6.86 0.67
C LEU A 139 -6.50 7.89 1.30
N ARG A 140 -5.84 8.74 0.51
CA ARG A 140 -5.03 9.86 1.03
C ARG A 140 -5.91 10.92 1.70
N LYS A 141 -7.09 11.21 1.15
CA LYS A 141 -8.10 12.07 1.80
C LYS A 141 -8.56 11.46 3.12
N LEU A 142 -8.85 10.15 3.13
CA LEU A 142 -9.23 9.43 4.35
C LEU A 142 -8.14 9.49 5.41
N ARG A 143 -6.88 9.30 5.05
CA ARG A 143 -5.73 9.44 5.96
C ARG A 143 -5.74 10.80 6.65
N ARG A 144 -5.90 11.89 5.91
CA ARG A 144 -5.97 13.25 6.48
C ARG A 144 -7.13 13.40 7.49
N LEU A 145 -8.28 12.79 7.20
CA LEU A 145 -9.43 12.82 8.12
C LEU A 145 -9.14 12.04 9.40
N VAL A 146 -8.50 10.88 9.30
CA VAL A 146 -8.09 10.08 10.46
C VAL A 146 -7.06 10.85 11.29
N ASP A 147 -6.02 11.36 10.66
CA ASP A 147 -4.92 12.07 11.34
C ASP A 147 -5.39 13.39 11.98
N SER A 148 -6.42 14.04 11.41
CA SER A 148 -7.02 15.26 11.99
C SER A 148 -8.00 15.01 13.14
N GLY A 149 -8.31 13.74 13.44
CA GLY A 149 -9.30 13.37 14.45
C GLY A 149 -10.76 13.66 14.06
N PHE A 150 -11.04 13.85 12.77
CA PHE A 150 -12.38 14.19 12.24
C PHE A 150 -13.48 13.25 12.74
N PHE A 151 -13.17 11.97 12.87
CA PHE A 151 -14.14 10.94 13.26
C PHE A 151 -14.45 10.92 14.77
N GLY A 152 -13.63 11.58 15.61
CA GLY A 152 -13.63 11.27 17.05
C GLY A 152 -13.20 9.81 17.27
N ARG A 153 -13.95 9.05 18.07
CA ARG A 153 -13.72 7.60 18.18
C ARG A 153 -14.35 6.88 16.98
N ILE A 154 -13.54 6.19 16.18
CA ILE A 154 -14.02 5.36 15.07
C ILE A 154 -14.78 4.17 15.66
N LEU A 155 -15.95 3.89 15.11
CA LEU A 155 -16.87 2.85 15.56
C LEU A 155 -16.80 1.62 14.67
N SER A 156 -16.90 1.85 13.37
CA SER A 156 -16.91 0.77 12.36
C SER A 156 -16.39 1.24 11.00
N VAL A 157 -15.92 0.25 10.23
CA VAL A 157 -15.53 0.41 8.82
C VAL A 157 -16.29 -0.63 8.00
N ARG A 158 -16.89 -0.21 6.89
CA ARG A 158 -17.49 -1.13 5.91
C ARG A 158 -16.80 -0.94 4.58
N GLY A 159 -16.50 -2.02 3.86
CA GLY A 159 -15.87 -2.00 2.55
C GLY A 159 -16.59 -2.90 1.56
N GLU A 160 -16.73 -2.42 0.32
CA GLU A 160 -17.25 -3.17 -0.81
C GLU A 160 -16.27 -3.10 -1.97
N PHE A 161 -15.83 -4.26 -2.48
CA PHE A 161 -14.90 -4.36 -3.59
C PHE A 161 -15.44 -5.31 -4.66
N GLY A 162 -15.33 -4.90 -5.91
CA GLY A 162 -15.55 -5.76 -7.05
C GLY A 162 -16.37 -5.12 -8.17
N TYR A 163 -16.18 -5.66 -9.37
CA TYR A 163 -16.92 -5.33 -10.58
C TYR A 163 -17.15 -6.59 -11.42
N TRP A 164 -18.16 -6.55 -12.30
CA TRP A 164 -18.51 -7.61 -13.27
C TRP A 164 -17.43 -7.86 -14.33
N VAL A 165 -16.51 -6.94 -14.55
CA VAL A 165 -15.39 -7.10 -15.52
C VAL A 165 -14.45 -8.26 -15.15
N PHE A 166 -14.61 -8.82 -13.96
CA PHE A 166 -13.85 -9.96 -13.47
C PHE A 166 -14.60 -11.29 -13.57
N GLU A 167 -15.84 -11.32 -14.06
CA GLU A 167 -16.65 -12.54 -14.10
C GLU A 167 -16.02 -13.62 -14.99
N GLY A 168 -15.83 -13.36 -16.27
CA GLY A 168 -15.15 -14.26 -17.18
C GLY A 168 -15.94 -15.50 -17.61
N ASP A 169 -17.25 -15.53 -17.40
CA ASP A 169 -18.15 -16.65 -17.73
C ASP A 169 -18.60 -16.64 -19.22
N TRP A 170 -18.92 -15.48 -19.76
CA TRP A 170 -19.40 -15.30 -21.14
C TRP A 170 -18.38 -14.61 -22.05
N GLN A 171 -17.32 -14.07 -21.49
CA GLN A 171 -16.16 -13.49 -22.17
C GLN A 171 -14.97 -13.57 -21.22
N SER A 172 -13.73 -13.50 -21.75
CA SER A 172 -12.53 -13.50 -20.91
C SER A 172 -12.56 -12.36 -19.88
N ALA A 173 -12.29 -12.68 -18.64
CA ALA A 173 -12.17 -11.68 -17.57
C ALA A 173 -10.99 -10.73 -17.82
N GLN A 174 -11.04 -9.54 -17.25
CA GLN A 174 -9.90 -8.62 -17.28
C GLN A 174 -8.70 -9.08 -16.42
N ARG A 175 -8.91 -10.07 -15.54
CA ARG A 175 -7.83 -10.74 -14.78
C ARG A 175 -7.34 -11.96 -15.55
N PRO A 176 -6.03 -12.28 -15.47
CA PRO A 176 -5.50 -13.53 -16.02
C PRO A 176 -6.16 -14.75 -15.38
N SER A 177 -6.36 -15.80 -16.19
CA SER A 177 -7.08 -17.02 -15.80
C SER A 177 -6.48 -17.76 -14.60
N TRP A 178 -5.17 -17.62 -14.33
CA TRP A 178 -4.53 -18.24 -13.18
C TRP A 178 -5.11 -17.73 -11.84
N ASN A 179 -5.64 -16.50 -11.78
CA ASN A 179 -6.25 -15.94 -10.57
C ASN A 179 -7.46 -16.76 -10.07
N TYR A 180 -8.08 -17.53 -10.95
CA TYR A 180 -9.27 -18.35 -10.66
C TYR A 180 -8.95 -19.83 -10.48
N ARG A 181 -7.66 -20.19 -10.42
CA ARG A 181 -7.19 -21.57 -10.23
C ARG A 181 -6.40 -21.68 -8.93
N LYS A 182 -6.89 -22.49 -8.00
CA LYS A 182 -6.27 -22.67 -6.67
C LYS A 182 -4.85 -23.24 -6.78
N GLN A 183 -4.63 -24.20 -7.69
CA GLN A 183 -3.32 -24.81 -7.92
C GLN A 183 -2.27 -23.82 -8.47
N ASP A 184 -2.70 -22.71 -9.04
CA ASP A 184 -1.84 -21.65 -9.59
C ASP A 184 -1.63 -20.49 -8.59
N GLY A 185 -2.07 -20.68 -7.32
CA GLY A 185 -1.99 -19.66 -6.27
C GLY A 185 -3.08 -18.57 -6.39
N GLY A 186 -4.16 -18.83 -7.14
CA GLY A 186 -5.29 -17.92 -7.30
C GLY A 186 -6.23 -17.94 -6.10
N GLY A 187 -7.15 -16.98 -6.08
CA GLY A 187 -8.19 -16.78 -5.08
C GLY A 187 -8.31 -15.31 -4.66
N ILE A 188 -9.54 -14.87 -4.40
CA ILE A 188 -9.78 -13.49 -4.00
C ILE A 188 -9.26 -13.20 -2.59
N VAL A 189 -9.23 -14.20 -1.71
CA VAL A 189 -8.67 -14.03 -0.36
C VAL A 189 -7.17 -13.76 -0.44
N VAL A 190 -6.41 -14.58 -1.16
CA VAL A 190 -4.95 -14.42 -1.29
C VAL A 190 -4.56 -13.15 -2.05
N ASP A 191 -5.44 -12.68 -2.95
CA ASP A 191 -5.22 -11.43 -3.67
C ASP A 191 -5.60 -10.20 -2.84
N MET A 192 -6.77 -10.20 -2.18
CA MET A 192 -7.35 -8.99 -1.61
C MET A 192 -7.13 -8.82 -0.10
N PHE A 193 -7.04 -9.90 0.69
CA PHE A 193 -6.84 -9.74 2.14
C PHE A 193 -5.50 -9.09 2.50
N PRO A 194 -4.38 -9.32 1.78
CA PRO A 194 -3.18 -8.50 1.99
C PRO A 194 -3.40 -7.01 1.76
N HIS A 195 -4.24 -6.61 0.80
CA HIS A 195 -4.63 -5.20 0.63
C HIS A 195 -5.45 -4.68 1.80
N TRP A 196 -6.43 -5.48 2.27
CA TRP A 196 -7.25 -5.07 3.40
C TRP A 196 -6.44 -4.99 4.68
N ASN A 197 -5.46 -5.89 4.87
CA ASN A 197 -4.57 -5.80 6.03
C ASN A 197 -3.90 -4.44 6.12
N TYR A 198 -3.19 -4.02 5.09
CA TYR A 198 -2.45 -2.76 5.19
C TYR A 198 -3.37 -1.52 5.18
N VAL A 199 -4.52 -1.57 4.49
CA VAL A 199 -5.51 -0.48 4.57
C VAL A 199 -6.06 -0.34 5.99
N LEU A 200 -6.47 -1.45 6.60
CA LEU A 200 -7.01 -1.45 7.96
C LEU A 200 -5.93 -1.08 8.99
N GLU A 201 -4.76 -1.72 8.92
CA GLU A 201 -3.68 -1.52 9.88
C GLU A 201 -3.16 -0.07 9.86
N GLN A 202 -2.99 0.49 8.69
CA GLN A 202 -2.41 1.83 8.54
C GLN A 202 -3.39 2.97 8.82
N LEU A 203 -4.70 2.73 8.69
CA LEU A 203 -5.71 3.77 8.88
C LEU A 203 -6.47 3.64 10.20
N PHE A 204 -6.66 2.42 10.72
CA PHE A 204 -7.59 2.18 11.82
C PHE A 204 -7.01 1.38 12.97
N GLY A 205 -5.93 0.64 12.74
CA GLY A 205 -5.27 -0.18 13.74
C GLY A 205 -5.09 -1.63 13.32
N ARG A 206 -4.21 -2.33 14.01
CA ARG A 206 -3.83 -3.72 13.70
C ARG A 206 -5.04 -4.65 13.72
N VAL A 207 -5.11 -5.53 12.72
CA VAL A 207 -6.13 -6.60 12.68
C VAL A 207 -5.76 -7.67 13.72
N GLU A 208 -6.69 -7.97 14.63
CA GLU A 208 -6.50 -8.93 15.72
C GLU A 208 -7.17 -10.27 15.44
N SER A 209 -8.28 -10.25 14.71
CA SER A 209 -8.98 -11.49 14.34
C SER A 209 -9.78 -11.31 13.05
N VAL A 210 -10.14 -12.43 12.44
CA VAL A 210 -11.01 -12.48 11.26
C VAL A 210 -12.02 -13.62 11.36
N TYR A 211 -13.27 -13.33 10.96
CA TYR A 211 -14.25 -14.33 10.52
C TYR A 211 -14.51 -14.10 9.03
N ALA A 212 -14.26 -15.12 8.24
CA ALA A 212 -14.45 -15.06 6.79
C ALA A 212 -15.28 -16.21 6.25
N ARG A 213 -16.01 -15.94 5.17
CA ARG A 213 -16.68 -16.93 4.32
C ARG A 213 -16.23 -16.71 2.89
N THR A 214 -15.93 -17.79 2.19
CA THR A 214 -15.56 -17.76 0.78
C THR A 214 -16.58 -18.48 -0.10
N ALA A 215 -16.58 -18.15 -1.39
CA ALA A 215 -17.39 -18.84 -2.38
C ALA A 215 -16.70 -18.81 -3.74
N THR A 216 -16.99 -19.83 -4.56
CA THR A 216 -16.74 -19.84 -6.00
C THR A 216 -18.10 -19.77 -6.68
N HIS A 217 -18.55 -18.55 -7.02
CA HIS A 217 -19.89 -18.32 -7.59
C HIS A 217 -19.95 -18.66 -9.07
N ILE A 218 -18.83 -18.50 -9.79
CA ILE A 218 -18.73 -18.81 -11.20
C ILE A 218 -17.80 -20.02 -11.37
N GLU A 219 -18.41 -21.19 -11.57
CA GLU A 219 -17.71 -22.46 -11.61
C GLU A 219 -16.92 -22.69 -12.91
N HIS A 220 -17.33 -22.04 -14.00
CA HIS A 220 -16.70 -22.16 -15.31
C HIS A 220 -16.39 -20.77 -15.87
N ARG A 221 -15.18 -20.62 -16.38
CA ARG A 221 -14.70 -19.35 -16.96
C ARG A 221 -13.97 -19.57 -18.29
N THR A 222 -13.80 -18.51 -19.03
CA THR A 222 -13.10 -18.47 -20.32
C THR A 222 -11.71 -17.87 -20.15
N ASP A 223 -10.67 -18.58 -20.60
CA ASP A 223 -9.29 -18.10 -20.54
C ASP A 223 -8.96 -17.09 -21.66
N GLU A 224 -7.71 -16.66 -21.71
CA GLU A 224 -7.20 -15.67 -22.67
C GLU A 224 -7.23 -16.17 -24.14
N GLN A 225 -7.36 -17.48 -24.34
CA GLN A 225 -7.48 -18.13 -25.66
C GLN A 225 -8.92 -18.38 -26.06
N GLY A 226 -9.89 -18.07 -25.19
CA GLY A 226 -11.30 -18.36 -25.42
C GLY A 226 -11.70 -19.79 -25.05
N THR A 227 -10.85 -20.53 -24.32
CA THR A 227 -11.13 -21.90 -23.88
C THR A 227 -11.79 -21.89 -22.50
N GLU A 228 -12.88 -22.63 -22.36
CA GLU A 228 -13.56 -22.82 -21.09
C GLU A 228 -12.70 -23.70 -20.14
N TYR A 229 -12.67 -23.30 -18.86
CA TYR A 229 -11.99 -24.06 -17.82
C TYR A 229 -12.76 -23.97 -16.48
N PRO A 230 -12.64 -25.00 -15.59
CA PRO A 230 -13.23 -24.93 -14.27
C PRO A 230 -12.45 -23.96 -13.37
N ALA A 231 -13.17 -23.03 -12.72
CA ALA A 231 -12.64 -22.19 -11.67
C ALA A 231 -12.63 -22.97 -10.36
N THR A 232 -11.45 -23.02 -9.71
CA THR A 232 -11.24 -23.81 -8.48
C THR A 232 -10.87 -22.96 -7.28
N ALA A 233 -10.60 -21.67 -7.51
CA ALA A 233 -10.30 -20.70 -6.46
C ALA A 233 -11.56 -19.90 -6.09
N ASP A 234 -11.57 -19.37 -4.88
CA ASP A 234 -12.59 -18.46 -4.39
C ASP A 234 -12.63 -17.16 -5.25
N ASP A 235 -13.84 -16.76 -5.65
CA ASP A 235 -14.10 -15.51 -6.39
C ASP A 235 -14.92 -14.51 -5.58
N ALA A 236 -15.33 -14.90 -4.37
CA ALA A 236 -15.97 -14.04 -3.39
C ALA A 236 -15.47 -14.34 -1.98
N ALA A 237 -15.29 -13.29 -1.18
CA ALA A 237 -14.93 -13.38 0.23
C ALA A 237 -15.68 -12.31 1.03
N TYR A 238 -16.26 -12.73 2.15
CA TYR A 238 -17.02 -11.91 3.08
C TYR A 238 -16.31 -11.95 4.42
N GLY A 239 -15.69 -10.83 4.83
CA GLY A 239 -14.84 -10.77 6.01
C GLY A 239 -15.36 -9.83 7.08
N VAL A 240 -15.32 -10.26 8.35
CA VAL A 240 -15.47 -9.43 9.53
C VAL A 240 -14.15 -9.46 10.29
N PHE A 241 -13.60 -8.29 10.58
CA PHE A 241 -12.28 -8.11 11.20
C PHE A 241 -12.44 -7.33 12.50
N ASP A 242 -11.88 -7.84 13.59
CA ASP A 242 -11.72 -7.07 14.83
C ASP A 242 -10.36 -6.39 14.81
N LEU A 243 -10.34 -5.09 15.10
CA LEU A 243 -9.13 -4.29 15.10
C LEU A 243 -8.77 -3.85 16.51
N ALA A 244 -7.50 -3.59 16.72
CA ALA A 244 -7.02 -2.97 17.96
C ALA A 244 -7.78 -1.66 18.23
N GLY A 245 -8.15 -1.45 19.51
CA GLY A 245 -8.98 -0.31 19.91
C GLY A 245 -10.49 -0.54 19.82
N GLY A 246 -10.94 -1.77 19.50
CA GLY A 246 -12.35 -2.15 19.52
C GLY A 246 -13.14 -1.69 18.29
N ILE A 247 -12.46 -1.44 17.18
CA ILE A 247 -13.09 -1.14 15.90
C ILE A 247 -13.44 -2.46 15.21
N THR A 248 -14.65 -2.56 14.65
CA THR A 248 -15.04 -3.67 13.79
C THR A 248 -15.06 -3.21 12.34
N ALA A 249 -14.38 -3.96 11.48
CA ALA A 249 -14.45 -3.76 10.04
C ALA A 249 -15.18 -4.94 9.37
N GLN A 250 -15.98 -4.65 8.35
CA GLN A 250 -16.61 -5.64 7.48
C GLN A 250 -16.24 -5.30 6.04
N ILE A 251 -15.61 -6.23 5.32
CA ILE A 251 -15.26 -6.01 3.92
C ILE A 251 -15.72 -7.20 3.09
N ASN A 252 -16.52 -6.90 2.06
CA ASN A 252 -16.94 -7.83 1.04
C ASN A 252 -16.09 -7.63 -0.21
N SER A 253 -15.62 -8.72 -0.77
CA SER A 253 -14.83 -8.73 -2.00
C SER A 253 -15.42 -9.73 -2.97
N SER A 254 -15.70 -9.34 -4.21
CA SER A 254 -16.24 -10.26 -5.20
C SER A 254 -15.83 -9.89 -6.62
N TRP A 255 -15.50 -10.91 -7.40
CA TRP A 255 -15.27 -10.81 -8.84
C TRP A 255 -16.52 -11.15 -9.66
N ALA A 256 -17.64 -11.37 -8.99
CA ALA A 256 -18.90 -11.83 -9.59
C ALA A 256 -20.10 -10.95 -9.16
N VAL A 257 -19.90 -9.63 -9.13
CA VAL A 257 -20.95 -8.69 -8.70
C VAL A 257 -21.21 -7.60 -9.72
N ARG A 258 -22.49 -7.24 -9.87
CA ARG A 258 -22.92 -5.97 -10.45
C ARG A 258 -23.16 -4.98 -9.32
N VAL A 259 -22.80 -3.73 -9.54
CA VAL A 259 -22.79 -2.71 -8.50
C VAL A 259 -23.52 -1.44 -8.94
N ASP A 260 -24.11 -0.75 -7.96
CA ASP A 260 -24.65 0.59 -8.10
C ASP A 260 -23.73 1.60 -7.38
N ARG A 261 -22.48 1.65 -7.85
CA ARG A 261 -21.47 2.63 -7.41
C ARG A 261 -20.50 2.92 -8.56
N ASP A 262 -19.90 4.09 -8.54
CA ASP A 262 -19.03 4.56 -9.62
C ASP A 262 -17.61 3.97 -9.54
N GLU A 263 -17.17 3.52 -8.36
CA GLU A 263 -15.82 3.09 -8.12
C GLU A 263 -15.69 1.60 -7.77
N LEU A 264 -14.54 1.00 -8.12
CA LEU A 264 -14.24 -0.41 -7.90
C LEU A 264 -14.30 -0.80 -6.41
N VAL A 265 -13.94 0.11 -5.53
CA VAL A 265 -13.99 -0.08 -4.08
C VAL A 265 -14.63 1.15 -3.44
N GLU A 266 -15.41 0.91 -2.40
CA GLU A 266 -15.96 1.96 -1.54
C GLU A 266 -15.83 1.53 -0.08
N PHE A 267 -15.36 2.45 0.75
CA PHE A 267 -15.36 2.31 2.20
C PHE A 267 -16.31 3.33 2.82
N GLN A 268 -17.05 2.90 3.83
CA GLN A 268 -17.73 3.79 4.75
C GLN A 268 -17.11 3.68 6.13
N VAL A 269 -16.75 4.83 6.71
CA VAL A 269 -16.17 4.94 8.04
C VAL A 269 -17.13 5.74 8.91
N ASP A 270 -17.55 5.16 10.03
CA ASP A 270 -18.44 5.79 10.97
C ASP A 270 -17.73 6.05 12.30
N GLY A 271 -17.78 7.29 12.77
CA GLY A 271 -17.21 7.75 14.04
C GLY A 271 -18.22 8.50 14.89
N THR A 272 -17.82 8.86 16.13
CA THR A 272 -18.68 9.60 17.06
C THR A 272 -18.96 11.03 16.61
N ASP A 273 -18.03 11.64 15.84
CA ASP A 273 -18.07 13.06 15.50
C ASP A 273 -18.24 13.31 13.99
N GLY A 274 -18.08 12.27 13.16
CA GLY A 274 -18.28 12.34 11.73
C GLY A 274 -18.23 10.98 11.06
N SER A 275 -18.68 10.95 9.80
CA SER A 275 -18.61 9.77 8.93
C SER A 275 -18.04 10.16 7.57
N ALA A 276 -17.45 9.19 6.87
CA ALA A 276 -16.94 9.35 5.50
C ALA A 276 -17.37 8.19 4.61
N VAL A 277 -17.60 8.49 3.32
CA VAL A 277 -17.71 7.51 2.23
C VAL A 277 -16.57 7.78 1.26
N VAL A 278 -15.75 6.77 1.02
CA VAL A 278 -14.43 6.91 0.37
C VAL A 278 -14.28 5.87 -0.72
N GLY A 279 -14.01 6.31 -1.93
CA GLY A 279 -13.66 5.45 -3.06
C GLY A 279 -12.16 5.49 -3.38
N LEU A 280 -11.79 5.13 -4.61
CA LEU A 280 -10.41 5.24 -5.09
C LEU A 280 -9.99 6.71 -5.25
N PHE A 281 -10.91 7.56 -5.67
CA PHE A 281 -10.67 8.97 -6.01
C PHE A 281 -11.44 9.94 -5.13
N GLY A 282 -12.71 9.67 -4.91
CA GLY A 282 -13.64 10.51 -4.16
C GLY A 282 -13.59 10.26 -2.65
N CYS A 283 -13.91 11.29 -1.88
CA CYS A 283 -14.16 11.19 -0.45
C CYS A 283 -15.23 12.20 -0.06
N ARG A 284 -16.33 11.72 0.52
CA ARG A 284 -17.41 12.57 1.03
C ARG A 284 -17.56 12.39 2.52
N ILE A 285 -17.86 13.47 3.22
CA ILE A 285 -17.97 13.49 4.68
C ILE A 285 -19.28 14.10 5.14
N GLN A 286 -19.71 13.68 6.33
CA GLN A 286 -20.76 14.36 7.08
C GLN A 286 -20.32 14.49 8.54
N PRO A 287 -20.01 15.71 9.03
CA PRO A 287 -19.76 15.92 10.44
C PRO A 287 -21.07 15.81 11.24
N ARG A 288 -20.97 15.33 12.47
CA ARG A 288 -22.11 15.16 13.36
C ARG A 288 -22.91 16.46 13.54
N THR A 289 -22.24 17.60 13.60
CA THR A 289 -22.86 18.92 13.77
C THR A 289 -23.72 19.35 12.57
N ALA A 290 -23.44 18.80 11.38
CA ALA A 290 -24.20 19.06 10.15
C ALA A 290 -25.19 17.93 9.83
N THR A 291 -25.32 16.91 10.68
CA THR A 291 -26.26 15.81 10.47
C THR A 291 -27.68 16.29 10.69
N PRO A 292 -28.59 16.21 9.71
CA PRO A 292 -29.96 16.66 9.87
C PRO A 292 -30.71 15.77 10.89
N LYS A 293 -31.63 16.36 11.62
CA LYS A 293 -32.53 15.63 12.53
C LYS A 293 -33.75 15.12 11.74
N PRO A 294 -33.81 13.84 11.35
CA PRO A 294 -35.02 13.30 10.73
C PRO A 294 -36.05 13.01 11.81
N VAL A 295 -37.30 13.21 11.45
CA VAL A 295 -38.41 12.52 12.10
C VAL A 295 -38.74 11.31 11.23
N TRP A 296 -38.38 10.12 11.71
CA TRP A 296 -38.69 8.91 10.99
C TRP A 296 -40.23 8.63 11.11
N ASN A 297 -40.91 8.67 9.98
CA ASN A 297 -42.31 8.29 9.87
C ASN A 297 -42.46 7.47 8.59
N PRO A 298 -42.71 6.16 8.69
CA PRO A 298 -42.85 5.30 7.50
C PRO A 298 -44.02 5.65 6.59
N ASP A 299 -45.00 6.38 7.10
CA ASP A 299 -46.21 6.77 6.36
C ASP A 299 -46.03 8.06 5.52
N LEU A 300 -44.92 8.78 5.76
CA LEU A 300 -44.64 10.04 5.07
C LEU A 300 -43.30 9.92 4.33
N LYS A 301 -43.32 10.35 3.05
CA LYS A 301 -42.07 10.50 2.31
C LYS A 301 -41.28 11.67 2.89
N ASP A 302 -40.04 11.41 3.33
CA ASP A 302 -39.13 12.48 3.67
C ASP A 302 -38.62 13.15 2.41
N GLU A 303 -38.85 14.45 2.26
CA GLU A 303 -38.44 15.24 1.09
C GLU A 303 -36.98 15.71 1.16
N ARG A 304 -36.29 15.46 2.30
CA ARG A 304 -34.90 15.87 2.46
C ARG A 304 -33.98 14.97 1.66
N ASP A 305 -33.04 15.57 0.95
CA ASP A 305 -31.94 14.87 0.29
C ASP A 305 -30.80 14.65 1.28
N TYR A 306 -30.84 13.53 2.00
CA TYR A 306 -29.79 13.16 2.96
C TYR A 306 -28.45 12.97 2.30
N ARG A 307 -28.40 12.45 1.08
CA ARG A 307 -27.16 12.25 0.32
C ARG A 307 -26.54 13.59 -0.09
N GLY A 308 -27.36 14.54 -0.48
CA GLY A 308 -26.94 15.91 -0.83
C GLY A 308 -26.43 16.73 0.35
N GLN A 309 -26.58 16.24 1.59
CA GLN A 309 -26.00 16.88 2.78
C GLN A 309 -24.54 16.47 3.05
N TRP A 310 -24.01 15.54 2.29
CA TRP A 310 -22.61 15.15 2.39
C TRP A 310 -21.73 16.10 1.59
N LEU A 311 -20.56 16.43 2.17
CA LEU A 311 -19.61 17.39 1.62
C LEU A 311 -18.45 16.65 0.96
N GLU A 312 -18.04 17.10 -0.23
CA GLU A 312 -16.84 16.58 -0.88
C GLU A 312 -15.57 17.07 -0.16
N VAL A 313 -14.62 16.15 0.05
CA VAL A 313 -13.29 16.50 0.53
C VAL A 313 -12.45 16.94 -0.67
N PRO A 314 -11.98 18.20 -0.70
CA PRO A 314 -11.24 18.70 -1.84
C PRO A 314 -9.86 18.06 -1.96
N ASP A 315 -9.31 18.08 -3.17
CA ASP A 315 -7.90 17.77 -3.40
C ASP A 315 -7.04 18.87 -2.79
N ASN A 316 -5.99 18.48 -2.10
CA ASN A 316 -4.99 19.40 -1.53
C ASN A 316 -3.66 19.36 -2.31
N GLU A 317 -3.58 18.47 -3.29
CA GLU A 317 -2.41 18.23 -4.12
C GLU A 317 -2.85 17.63 -5.47
N VAL A 318 -1.96 17.61 -6.42
CA VAL A 318 -2.17 16.89 -7.67
C VAL A 318 -1.84 15.42 -7.42
N PHE A 319 -2.86 14.58 -7.45
CA PHE A 319 -2.68 13.13 -7.26
C PHE A 319 -2.17 12.49 -8.56
N GLY A 320 -1.00 11.86 -8.48
CA GLY A 320 -0.42 11.07 -9.55
C GLY A 320 -0.80 9.59 -9.48
N ASN A 321 -0.04 8.78 -10.19
CA ASN A 321 -0.18 7.31 -10.11
C ASN A 321 0.27 6.80 -8.73
N GLY A 322 -0.58 6.01 -8.05
CA GLY A 322 -0.30 5.53 -6.69
C GLY A 322 0.97 4.65 -6.59
N PHE A 323 1.28 3.86 -7.62
CA PHE A 323 2.54 3.08 -7.65
C PHE A 323 3.76 3.99 -7.75
N ARG A 324 3.69 5.03 -8.59
CA ARG A 324 4.75 6.02 -8.71
C ARG A 324 4.96 6.75 -7.38
N ALA A 325 3.89 7.25 -6.77
CA ALA A 325 3.98 7.96 -5.50
C ALA A 325 4.62 7.11 -4.40
N GLN A 326 4.26 5.82 -4.32
CA GLN A 326 4.91 4.91 -3.36
C GLN A 326 6.38 4.65 -3.71
N TRP A 327 6.75 4.54 -4.99
CA TRP A 327 8.14 4.44 -5.40
C TRP A 327 8.93 5.68 -4.98
N GLU A 328 8.39 6.86 -5.18
CA GLU A 328 9.03 8.11 -4.79
C GLU A 328 9.26 8.15 -3.27
N ASP A 329 8.27 7.79 -2.45
CA ASP A 329 8.41 7.72 -1.00
C ASP A 329 9.47 6.69 -0.56
N PHE A 330 9.43 5.47 -1.11
CA PHE A 330 10.42 4.43 -0.80
C PHE A 330 11.84 4.87 -1.14
N LEU A 331 12.05 5.42 -2.33
CA LEU A 331 13.37 5.86 -2.78
C LEU A 331 13.87 7.09 -1.99
N GLN A 332 12.97 8.01 -1.60
CA GLN A 332 13.34 9.13 -0.72
C GLN A 332 13.75 8.63 0.67
N ASP A 333 13.05 7.65 1.24
CA ASP A 333 13.44 7.03 2.51
C ASP A 333 14.79 6.33 2.40
N LEU A 334 15.01 5.59 1.30
CA LEU A 334 16.27 4.90 1.03
C LEU A 334 17.46 5.89 0.94
N VAL A 335 17.31 6.96 0.16
CA VAL A 335 18.35 8.00 0.02
C VAL A 335 18.63 8.71 1.34
N ALA A 336 17.59 8.92 2.15
CA ALA A 336 17.71 9.56 3.46
C ALA A 336 18.19 8.60 4.57
N GLY A 337 18.38 7.32 4.28
CA GLY A 337 18.75 6.29 5.28
C GLY A 337 17.67 6.07 6.34
N ARG A 338 16.39 6.31 6.02
CA ARG A 338 15.26 6.10 6.91
C ARG A 338 14.58 4.76 6.65
N PRO A 339 14.05 4.09 7.67
CA PRO A 339 13.21 2.91 7.46
C PRO A 339 11.93 3.30 6.74
N HIS A 340 11.54 2.50 5.73
CA HIS A 340 10.25 2.66 5.05
C HIS A 340 9.13 2.03 5.88
N PRO A 341 7.96 2.69 6.06
CA PRO A 341 6.91 2.19 6.95
C PRO A 341 6.21 0.92 6.46
N TYR A 342 6.30 0.62 5.17
CA TYR A 342 5.64 -0.53 4.52
C TYR A 342 6.69 -1.60 4.19
N ASP A 343 7.25 -2.22 5.21
CA ASP A 343 8.35 -3.18 5.15
C ASP A 343 7.89 -4.63 4.90
N LEU A 344 8.84 -5.56 4.83
CA LEU A 344 8.57 -6.99 4.68
C LEU A 344 7.76 -7.57 5.84
N LEU A 345 7.87 -7.02 7.07
CA LEU A 345 7.03 -7.45 8.19
C LEU A 345 5.56 -7.06 7.97
N SER A 346 5.32 -5.86 7.47
CA SER A 346 3.97 -5.43 7.04
C SER A 346 3.42 -6.36 5.94
N GLY A 347 4.26 -6.75 4.99
CA GLY A 347 3.92 -7.75 3.97
C GLY A 347 3.56 -9.12 4.56
N ALA A 348 4.33 -9.59 5.54
CA ALA A 348 4.07 -10.86 6.23
C ALA A 348 2.73 -10.87 6.98
N ARG A 349 2.36 -9.76 7.62
CA ARG A 349 1.04 -9.60 8.26
C ARG A 349 -0.11 -9.71 7.25
N GLY A 350 0.09 -9.17 6.04
CA GLY A 350 -0.88 -9.33 4.94
C GLY A 350 -1.08 -10.78 4.53
N VAL A 351 0.00 -11.56 4.42
CA VAL A 351 -0.07 -13.00 4.11
C VAL A 351 -0.75 -13.76 5.27
N ALA A 352 -0.41 -13.43 6.51
CA ALA A 352 -1.02 -14.04 7.70
C ALA A 352 -2.54 -13.79 7.76
N LEU A 353 -3.01 -12.61 7.38
CA LEU A 353 -4.45 -12.34 7.31
C LEU A 353 -5.14 -13.18 6.23
N ALA A 354 -4.52 -13.36 5.06
CA ALA A 354 -5.07 -14.22 4.01
C ALA A 354 -5.17 -15.69 4.47
N GLU A 355 -4.12 -16.24 5.09
CA GLU A 355 -4.14 -17.58 5.67
C GLU A 355 -5.20 -17.74 6.77
N ALA A 356 -5.31 -16.75 7.68
CA ALA A 356 -6.32 -16.74 8.72
C ALA A 356 -7.75 -16.69 8.15
N GLY A 357 -7.97 -15.93 7.08
CA GLY A 357 -9.24 -15.86 6.37
C GLY A 357 -9.65 -17.20 5.75
N LEU A 358 -8.73 -17.86 5.03
CA LEU A 358 -8.98 -19.20 4.48
C LEU A 358 -9.21 -20.25 5.57
N ARG A 359 -8.47 -20.17 6.67
CA ARG A 359 -8.67 -21.06 7.83
C ARG A 359 -10.02 -20.80 8.50
N SER A 360 -10.43 -19.54 8.64
CA SER A 360 -11.73 -19.17 9.19
C SER A 360 -12.89 -19.76 8.40
N ASP A 361 -12.81 -19.69 7.06
CA ASP A 361 -13.82 -20.30 6.19
C ASP A 361 -13.86 -21.82 6.34
N ALA A 362 -12.71 -22.48 6.31
CA ALA A 362 -12.60 -23.94 6.44
C ALA A 362 -13.11 -24.46 7.80
N GLU A 363 -12.84 -23.74 8.88
CA GLU A 363 -13.22 -24.13 10.25
C GLU A 363 -14.59 -23.58 10.67
N GLY A 364 -15.17 -22.64 9.93
CA GLY A 364 -16.46 -22.01 10.21
C GLY A 364 -16.49 -21.20 11.51
N ARG A 365 -15.33 -20.63 11.91
CA ARG A 365 -15.18 -19.86 13.15
C ARG A 365 -14.26 -18.65 12.99
N ARG A 366 -14.32 -17.75 13.97
CA ARG A 366 -13.34 -16.67 14.12
C ARG A 366 -11.93 -17.23 14.35
N VAL A 367 -10.94 -16.62 13.72
CA VAL A 367 -9.53 -16.96 13.85
C VAL A 367 -8.77 -15.73 14.32
N ASP A 368 -8.05 -15.88 15.43
CA ASP A 368 -7.15 -14.82 15.92
C ASP A 368 -5.86 -14.80 15.11
N LEU A 369 -5.34 -13.61 14.82
CA LEU A 369 -4.08 -13.44 14.10
C LEU A 369 -2.90 -13.50 15.05
N PRO A 370 -1.78 -14.11 14.63
CA PRO A 370 -0.56 -14.07 15.42
C PRO A 370 0.02 -12.63 15.43
N GLU A 371 0.60 -12.26 16.55
CA GLU A 371 1.39 -11.04 16.61
C GLU A 371 2.78 -11.30 16.01
N LEU A 372 2.96 -10.91 14.74
CA LEU A 372 4.24 -11.04 14.06
C LEU A 372 5.16 -9.88 14.48
N GLN A 373 6.34 -10.23 14.98
CA GLN A 373 7.36 -9.28 15.43
C GLN A 373 8.73 -9.71 14.91
N LEU A 374 9.59 -8.73 14.62
CA LEU A 374 11.00 -9.01 14.36
C LEU A 374 11.71 -9.26 15.70
N PRO A 375 12.76 -10.12 15.71
CA PRO A 375 13.62 -10.26 16.87
C PRO A 375 14.15 -8.89 17.29
N THR A 376 14.07 -8.57 18.57
CA THR A 376 14.70 -7.36 19.10
C THR A 376 16.20 -7.48 18.86
N GLN A 377 16.77 -6.62 18.02
CA GLN A 377 18.24 -6.59 17.86
C GLN A 377 18.83 -6.30 19.23
N PRO A 378 19.82 -7.10 19.70
CA PRO A 378 20.53 -6.75 20.90
C PRO A 378 21.19 -5.39 20.66
N THR A 379 20.87 -4.41 21.50
CA THR A 379 21.51 -3.10 21.47
C THR A 379 23.03 -3.32 21.38
N PRO A 380 23.73 -2.75 20.37
CA PRO A 380 25.17 -2.86 20.31
C PRO A 380 25.73 -2.43 21.67
N ARG A 381 26.34 -3.34 22.42
CA ARG A 381 27.12 -2.93 23.57
C ARG A 381 28.24 -2.08 23.00
N LEU A 382 28.18 -0.78 23.25
CA LEU A 382 29.34 0.08 23.13
C LEU A 382 30.45 -0.63 23.93
N GLN A 383 31.45 -1.17 23.23
CA GLN A 383 32.67 -1.63 23.88
C GLN A 383 33.21 -0.38 24.55
N ALA A 384 33.16 -0.37 25.87
CA ALA A 384 33.93 0.60 26.65
C ALA A 384 35.37 0.37 26.29
N ASP A 385 35.96 1.29 25.54
CA ASP A 385 37.41 1.36 25.36
C ASP A 385 38.03 1.44 26.74
N SER A 386 38.65 0.35 27.15
CA SER A 386 39.58 0.32 28.28
C SER A 386 40.91 0.93 27.81
N GLY A 387 40.92 2.26 27.74
CA GLY A 387 42.16 3.03 27.52
C GLY A 387 42.64 3.57 28.85
N SER A 388 43.80 3.08 29.24
CA SER A 388 44.60 3.30 30.42
C SER A 388 44.81 4.76 30.83
N ASP A 389 44.84 4.92 32.16
CA ASP A 389 45.43 5.94 32.99
C ASP A 389 46.48 6.89 32.36
N SER A 390 46.29 8.18 32.58
CA SER A 390 47.35 9.06 33.08
C SER A 390 46.79 10.32 33.72
N ASP A 391 47.19 10.49 34.96
CA ASP A 391 47.03 11.65 35.84
C ASP A 391 47.24 13.03 35.18
N SER A 392 46.41 14.00 35.55
CA SER A 392 46.93 15.24 36.16
C SER A 392 45.75 16.11 36.67
N ALA A 393 45.95 16.53 37.91
CA ALA A 393 45.11 17.42 38.66
C ALA A 393 45.20 18.88 38.17
N ALA A 394 44.12 19.65 38.29
CA ALA A 394 44.06 20.90 39.03
C ALA A 394 42.78 21.72 38.75
N SER A 395 42.08 21.92 39.87
CA SER A 395 41.50 23.15 40.41
C SER A 395 40.50 24.00 39.57
N ALA A 396 39.27 24.01 40.04
CA ALA A 396 38.60 25.09 40.77
C ALA A 396 38.27 26.37 40.00
N ASP A 397 37.10 26.75 39.91
CA ASP A 397 36.29 27.70 40.59
C ASP A 397 35.22 28.36 39.74
N ASN A 398 34.04 28.35 40.33
CA ASN A 398 33.07 29.43 40.50
C ASN A 398 32.26 30.11 39.37
N ALA A 399 30.96 30.02 39.62
CA ALA A 399 29.98 31.09 39.85
C ALA A 399 29.26 31.66 38.62
N ASP A 400 27.99 31.38 38.59
CA ASP A 400 26.84 32.23 38.95
C ASP A 400 26.31 33.25 37.93
N SER A 401 24.97 33.26 37.94
CA SER A 401 24.02 34.33 37.64
C SER A 401 23.48 34.46 36.22
N ALA A 402 22.21 34.08 36.05
CA ALA A 402 20.97 34.86 36.27
C ALA A 402 20.55 35.78 35.11
N SER A 403 19.36 35.46 34.65
CA SER A 403 18.22 36.32 34.26
C SER A 403 18.34 37.32 33.11
N ALA A 404 17.41 37.28 32.20
CA ALA A 404 16.28 38.18 32.11
C ALA A 404 15.60 38.14 30.72
N ALA A 405 14.32 38.25 30.79
CA ALA A 405 13.39 38.38 29.66
C ALA A 405 13.48 39.76 28.96
N SER A 406 13.07 39.81 27.72
CA SER A 406 12.27 40.96 27.24
C SER A 406 11.61 40.68 25.89
N ASP A 407 10.36 41.10 25.84
CA ASP A 407 9.41 41.26 24.73
C ASP A 407 9.93 42.07 23.53
N SER A 408 9.33 41.77 22.37
CA SER A 408 8.67 42.75 21.47
C SER A 408 8.32 42.10 20.13
N ALA A 409 7.06 41.92 19.80
CA ALA A 409 6.18 42.73 18.98
C ALA A 409 6.46 42.73 17.45
N SER A 410 5.50 42.14 16.73
CA SER A 410 4.83 42.57 15.49
C SER A 410 5.61 43.00 14.26
N ALA A 411 5.39 42.32 13.15
CA ALA A 411 5.01 42.89 11.86
C ALA A 411 4.61 41.78 10.86
N SER A 412 3.40 41.87 10.35
CA SER A 412 2.96 41.16 9.12
C SER A 412 3.52 41.91 7.90
N PRO A 413 3.77 41.20 6.80
CA PRO A 413 3.69 41.80 5.49
C PRO A 413 2.60 41.22 4.61
N ASP A 414 2.11 42.10 3.75
CA ASP A 414 1.09 42.07 2.74
C ASP A 414 1.06 40.83 1.83
N VAL A 415 -0.17 40.44 1.49
CA VAL A 415 -0.53 39.48 0.43
C VAL A 415 -0.75 40.23 -0.87
N PRO A 416 -0.14 39.87 -2.00
CA PRO A 416 -0.57 40.36 -3.30
C PRO A 416 -1.70 39.52 -3.89
N GLU A 417 -2.69 40.20 -4.37
CA GLU A 417 -3.82 39.78 -5.17
C GLU A 417 -3.37 39.02 -6.43
N VAL A 418 -3.90 37.78 -6.64
CA VAL A 418 -3.74 37.03 -7.89
C VAL A 418 -5.05 37.06 -8.67
N VAL A 419 -4.97 37.64 -9.83
CA VAL A 419 -5.99 37.78 -10.87
C VAL A 419 -6.41 36.41 -11.37
N GLN A 420 -7.72 36.17 -11.34
CA GLN A 420 -8.36 35.01 -11.97
C GLN A 420 -8.38 35.16 -13.51
N HIS A 421 -7.78 34.20 -14.21
CA HIS A 421 -8.13 33.92 -15.61
C HIS A 421 -8.90 32.61 -15.69
N THR A 422 -10.18 32.78 -15.99
CA THR A 422 -11.08 31.70 -16.43
C THR A 422 -10.83 31.42 -17.91
N GLU A 423 -10.38 30.22 -18.24
CA GLU A 423 -10.57 29.68 -19.60
C GLU A 423 -11.45 28.44 -19.55
N THR A 424 -12.59 28.57 -20.14
CA THR A 424 -13.58 27.55 -20.47
C THR A 424 -13.06 26.74 -21.65
N VAL A 425 -12.88 25.41 -21.48
CA VAL A 425 -12.77 24.49 -22.64
C VAL A 425 -13.89 23.47 -22.54
N GLY A 426 -14.69 23.51 -23.60
CA GLY A 426 -15.91 22.76 -23.75
C GLY A 426 -15.71 21.26 -23.99
N ALA A 427 -16.74 20.54 -23.61
CA ALA A 427 -16.99 19.14 -23.88
C ALA A 427 -17.16 18.85 -25.38
N ARG A 428 -16.60 17.71 -25.83
CA ARG A 428 -17.28 16.80 -26.79
C ARG A 428 -16.55 15.47 -26.94
N ALA A 429 -17.41 14.41 -26.86
CA ALA A 429 -17.33 13.02 -27.29
C ALA A 429 -16.33 12.12 -26.56
#